data_77c8386d684923bf87e3f13ae4ee0a1b
#
_entry.id   77c8386d684923bf87e3f13ae4ee0a1b
#
_cell.length_a   1.000
_cell.length_b   1.000
_cell.length_c   1.000
_cell.angle_alpha   90.00
_cell.angle_beta   90.00
_cell.angle_gamma   90.00
#
_symmetry.space_group_name_H-M   'P 1'
#
loop_
_entity.id
_entity.type
_entity.pdbx_description
1 polymer ?
#
loop_
_entity_poly.entity_id
_entity_poly.type
_entity_poly.pdbx_seq_one_letter_code
_entity_poly.pdbx_strand_id
1 'polypeptide(L)' 'MTNRTYRVTEIVGTSPDGIDQAIRNGIERAGQTLRHIDWFEVTQVRGQVKDGTVEHYQVGLKLGFRLEDD' A
#
# COMPACT_ATOMS: atom_id res chain seq x y z
N MET A 1 1.70 -15.24 26.22
CA MET A 1 1.58 -14.74 24.87
C MET A 1 0.81 -13.42 24.83
N THR A 2 1.31 -12.50 24.10
CA THR A 2 0.76 -11.15 24.06
C THR A 2 -0.11 -10.98 22.82
N ASN A 3 -1.25 -10.34 23.01
CA ASN A 3 -2.08 -9.96 21.87
C ASN A 3 -1.42 -8.82 21.12
N ARG A 4 -1.47 -8.91 19.83
CA ARG A 4 -0.88 -7.87 18.99
C ARG A 4 -1.86 -6.77 18.75
N THR A 5 -1.34 -5.56 18.72
CA THR A 5 -2.11 -4.38 18.37
C THR A 5 -1.50 -3.78 17.12
N TYR A 6 -2.35 -3.34 16.23
CA TYR A 6 -1.91 -2.80 14.95
C TYR A 6 -2.35 -1.35 14.81
N ARG A 7 -1.51 -0.60 14.14
CA ARG A 7 -1.88 0.71 13.64
C ARG A 7 -2.10 0.57 12.15
N VAL A 8 -3.08 1.30 11.63
CA VAL A 8 -3.40 1.25 10.21
C VAL A 8 -3.16 2.63 9.61
N THR A 9 -2.48 2.66 8.49
CA THR A 9 -2.30 3.88 7.73
C THR A 9 -2.68 3.62 6.29
N GLU A 10 -3.02 4.66 5.55
CA GLU A 10 -3.38 4.52 4.15
C GLU A 10 -2.36 5.19 3.26
N ILE A 11 -2.08 4.52 2.15
CA ILE A 11 -1.20 5.07 1.13
C ILE A 11 -1.82 4.77 -0.23
N VAL A 12 -1.25 5.36 -1.27
CA VAL A 12 -1.62 5.05 -2.66
C VAL A 12 -0.34 4.66 -3.38
N GLY A 13 -0.30 3.42 -3.86
CA GLY A 13 0.80 2.96 -4.69
C GLY A 13 0.47 3.21 -6.15
N THR A 14 1.48 3.50 -6.96
CA THR A 14 1.26 3.78 -8.38
C THR A 14 2.26 3.02 -9.24
N SER A 15 1.83 2.72 -10.46
CA SER A 15 2.71 2.11 -11.45
C SER A 15 2.08 2.20 -12.83
N PRO A 16 2.87 2.47 -13.87
CA PRO A 16 2.36 2.37 -15.24
C PRO A 16 2.23 0.92 -15.70
N ASP A 17 2.81 -0.02 -14.96
CA ASP A 17 2.94 -1.40 -15.41
C ASP A 17 1.80 -2.31 -14.98
N GLY A 18 1.05 -1.94 -13.95
CA GLY A 18 -0.08 -2.75 -13.54
C GLY A 18 -0.41 -2.60 -12.07
N ILE A 19 -1.52 -3.23 -11.68
CA ILE A 19 -2.02 -3.16 -10.31
C ILE A 19 -1.05 -3.83 -9.35
N ASP A 20 -0.54 -5.01 -9.70
CA ASP A 20 0.40 -5.72 -8.86
C ASP A 20 1.64 -4.88 -8.57
N GLN A 21 2.17 -4.24 -9.61
CA GLN A 21 3.37 -3.44 -9.45
C GLN A 21 3.07 -2.20 -8.60
N ALA A 22 1.88 -1.62 -8.75
CA ALA A 22 1.47 -0.48 -7.94
C ALA A 22 1.47 -0.86 -6.45
N ILE A 23 0.97 -2.05 -6.14
CA ILE A 23 0.94 -2.53 -4.76
C ILE A 23 2.37 -2.72 -4.24
N ARG A 24 3.22 -3.38 -5.01
CA ARG A 24 4.61 -3.63 -4.62
C ARG A 24 5.36 -2.32 -4.39
N ASN A 25 5.18 -1.37 -5.30
CA ASN A 25 5.85 -0.07 -5.18
C ASN A 25 5.41 0.64 -3.90
N GLY A 26 4.11 0.61 -3.60
CA GLY A 26 3.59 1.24 -2.41
C GLY A 26 4.15 0.63 -1.13
N ILE A 27 4.14 -0.69 -1.06
CA ILE A 27 4.65 -1.42 0.10
C ILE A 27 6.14 -1.16 0.28
N GLU A 28 6.89 -1.22 -0.81
CA GLU A 28 8.34 -1.02 -0.75
C GLU A 28 8.68 0.37 -0.25
N ARG A 29 7.99 1.37 -0.77
CA ARG A 29 8.24 2.75 -0.35
C ARG A 29 7.87 2.96 1.12
N ALA A 30 6.73 2.43 1.53
CA ALA A 30 6.28 2.54 2.92
C ALA A 30 7.24 1.85 3.87
N GLY A 31 7.81 0.73 3.44
CA GLY A 31 8.76 -0.03 4.26
C GLY A 31 10.04 0.71 4.57
N GLN A 32 10.32 1.80 3.85
CA GLN A 32 11.52 2.60 4.13
C GLN A 32 11.36 3.42 5.40
N THR A 33 10.12 3.72 5.80
CA THR A 33 9.86 4.56 6.97
C THR A 33 9.02 3.91 8.04
N LEU A 34 8.27 2.86 7.71
CA LEU A 34 7.41 2.17 8.64
C LEU A 34 8.02 0.82 9.00
N ARG A 35 7.90 0.45 10.27
CA ARG A 35 8.39 -0.83 10.76
C ARG A 35 7.26 -1.80 10.97
N HIS A 36 7.55 -3.09 10.79
CA HIS A 36 6.63 -4.17 11.14
C HIS A 36 5.32 -4.12 10.37
N ILE A 37 5.40 -3.79 9.07
CA ILE A 37 4.22 -3.89 8.22
C ILE A 37 3.92 -5.38 8.05
N ASP A 38 2.76 -5.82 8.52
CA ASP A 38 2.39 -7.22 8.50
C ASP A 38 1.39 -7.57 7.40
N TRP A 39 0.54 -6.63 7.04
CA TRP A 39 -0.49 -6.92 6.04
C TRP A 39 -0.91 -5.65 5.33
N PHE A 40 -1.54 -5.85 4.19
CA PHE A 40 -2.16 -4.76 3.46
C PHE A 40 -3.55 -5.18 3.00
N GLU A 41 -4.36 -4.17 2.74
CA GLU A 41 -5.69 -4.38 2.21
C GLU A 41 -5.90 -3.36 1.09
N VAL A 42 -6.35 -3.85 -0.06
CA VAL A 42 -6.66 -2.94 -1.17
C VAL A 42 -8.00 -2.29 -0.89
N THR A 43 -8.02 -0.97 -0.87
CA THR A 43 -9.25 -0.23 -0.61
C THR A 43 -9.86 0.31 -1.88
N GLN A 44 -9.05 0.58 -2.90
CA GLN A 44 -9.54 1.21 -4.11
C GLN A 44 -8.55 0.98 -5.24
N VAL A 45 -9.07 0.74 -6.42
CA VAL A 45 -8.25 0.65 -7.63
C VAL A 45 -8.77 1.69 -8.59
N ARG A 46 -7.88 2.53 -9.09
CA ARG A 46 -8.23 3.51 -10.11
C ARG A 46 -7.00 3.78 -10.97
N GLY A 47 -7.17 4.56 -11.99
CA GLY A 47 -6.07 4.87 -12.88
C GLY A 47 -6.17 6.26 -13.44
N GLN A 48 -5.06 6.73 -13.95
CA GLN A 48 -4.97 7.98 -14.65
C GLN A 48 -5.10 7.70 -16.13
N VAL A 49 -5.99 8.42 -16.78
CA VAL A 49 -6.20 8.29 -18.22
C VAL A 49 -5.66 9.54 -18.91
N LYS A 50 -4.89 9.33 -19.95
CA LYS A 50 -4.36 10.42 -20.75
C LYS A 50 -4.46 10.04 -22.22
N ASP A 51 -5.08 10.92 -23.00
CA ASP A 51 -5.24 10.71 -24.45
C ASP A 51 -5.88 9.36 -24.78
N GLY A 52 -6.88 8.96 -23.97
CA GLY A 52 -7.63 7.74 -24.21
C GLY A 52 -6.92 6.46 -23.81
N THR A 53 -5.78 6.54 -23.14
CA THR A 53 -5.06 5.36 -22.68
C THR A 53 -4.77 5.47 -21.19
N VAL A 54 -4.53 4.32 -20.58
CA VAL A 54 -4.19 4.28 -19.16
C VAL A 54 -2.74 4.72 -19.01
N GLU A 55 -2.53 5.82 -18.29
CA GLU A 55 -1.18 6.31 -18.05
C GLU A 55 -0.53 5.56 -16.89
N HIS A 56 -1.25 5.37 -15.82
CA HIS A 56 -0.77 4.58 -14.70
C HIS A 56 -1.94 4.17 -13.81
N TYR A 57 -1.69 3.17 -12.99
CA TYR A 57 -2.65 2.68 -12.01
C TYR A 57 -2.36 3.29 -10.65
N GLN A 58 -3.43 3.52 -9.89
CA GLN A 58 -3.34 3.99 -8.51
C GLN A 58 -4.11 3.02 -7.64
N VAL A 59 -3.44 2.43 -6.67
CA VAL A 59 -4.07 1.45 -5.79
C VAL A 59 -4.02 1.96 -4.37
N GLY A 60 -5.20 2.20 -3.80
CA GLY A 60 -5.30 2.59 -2.40
C GLY A 60 -5.07 1.38 -1.51
N LEU A 61 -4.25 1.55 -0.50
CA LEU A 61 -3.85 0.47 0.39
C LEU A 61 -3.97 0.91 1.83
N LYS A 62 -4.59 0.05 2.65
CA LYS A 62 -4.44 0.16 4.09
C LYS A 62 -3.32 -0.77 4.51
N LEU A 63 -2.40 -0.25 5.28
CA LEU A 63 -1.28 -1.03 5.80
C LEU A 63 -1.46 -1.20 7.29
N GLY A 64 -1.41 -2.46 7.73
CA GLY A 64 -1.43 -2.75 9.15
C GLY A 64 -0.02 -3.01 9.61
N PHE A 65 0.44 -2.25 10.58
CA PHE A 65 1.75 -2.49 11.14
C PHE A 65 1.66 -2.66 12.64
N ARG A 66 2.43 -3.61 13.09
CA ARG A 66 2.38 -4.05 14.47
C ARG A 66 3.04 -3.05 15.39
N LEU A 67 2.34 -2.71 16.46
CA LEU A 67 2.95 -1.89 17.50
C LEU A 67 3.86 -2.76 18.32
N GLU A 68 5.01 -2.21 18.69
CA GLU A 68 5.97 -2.96 19.49
C GLU A 68 5.48 -3.06 20.93
N ASP A 69 5.65 -4.23 21.49
CA ASP A 69 5.37 -4.46 22.91
C ASP A 69 6.58 -4.07 23.71
N ASP A 70 6.34 -3.58 24.87
CA ASP A 70 7.42 -3.25 25.80
C ASP A 70 7.76 -4.40 26.72
#